data_3dddb390f736f8cc7326e613ffd215d9
#
_entry.id   3dddb390f736f8cc7326e613ffd215d9
#
_cell.length_a   1.000
_cell.length_b   1.000
_cell.length_c   1.000
_cell.angle_alpha   90.00
_cell.angle_beta   90.00
_cell.angle_gamma   90.00
#
_symmetry.space_group_name_H-M   'P 1'
#
loop_
_entity.id
_entity.type
_entity.pdbx_description
1 polymer ?
#
loop_
_entity_poly.entity_id
_entity_poly.type
_entity_poly.pdbx_seq_one_letter_code
_entity_poly.pdbx_strand_id
1 'polypeptide(L)'
;EQIPFSVAVIDMDWHLVDIPPKYGTGWTGYTWNRELFPDPPEFLAWLHEQGMKVTLNVHPADGVRAHEEAYPRMAEALGIDPAGGTAAEFDVTDRAFLEAYFDVLHHPMEEDGVDFWWVDWQQGKKTRIPGLDPLWMLNHYHYLDSTRAGGAGLTFSRYAGIGSHRYP
;
A
#
# COMPACT_ATOMS: atom_id res chain seq x y z
N GLU A 1 -22.11 25.26 6.54
CA GLU A 1 -22.66 24.34 5.54
C GLU A 1 -22.35 22.90 5.98
N GLN A 2 -23.40 22.09 6.12
CA GLN A 2 -23.24 20.67 6.48
C GLN A 2 -23.09 19.86 5.19
N ILE A 3 -21.86 19.74 4.68
CA ILE A 3 -21.54 18.87 3.55
C ILE A 3 -21.11 17.51 4.14
N PRO A 4 -21.85 16.43 3.87
CA PRO A 4 -21.47 15.13 4.38
C PRO A 4 -20.26 14.59 3.59
N PHE A 5 -19.23 14.16 4.30
CA PHE A 5 -18.11 13.41 3.74
C PHE A 5 -18.22 11.93 4.16
N SER A 6 -17.98 11.02 3.23
CA SER A 6 -18.05 9.59 3.47
C SER A 6 -16.68 8.92 3.49
N VAL A 7 -15.65 9.58 2.97
CA VAL A 7 -14.30 9.04 2.86
C VAL A 7 -13.27 10.12 3.18
N ALA A 8 -12.31 9.78 4.01
CA ALA A 8 -11.06 10.51 4.20
C ALA A 8 -9.99 9.88 3.29
N VAL A 9 -9.46 10.67 2.38
CA VAL A 9 -8.38 10.25 1.47
C VAL A 9 -7.08 10.88 1.94
N ILE A 10 -6.11 10.06 2.33
CA ILE A 10 -4.82 10.49 2.86
C ILE A 10 -3.75 10.18 1.83
N ASP A 11 -3.14 11.22 1.30
CA ASP A 11 -2.08 11.12 0.30
C ASP A 11 -0.73 10.76 0.93
N MET A 12 0.29 10.61 0.13
CA MET A 12 1.57 9.95 0.43
C MET A 12 2.30 10.43 1.70
N ASP A 13 2.06 11.62 2.21
CA ASP A 13 2.71 12.11 3.44
C ASP A 13 2.28 11.37 4.72
N TRP A 14 1.35 10.40 4.61
CA TRP A 14 1.04 9.51 5.73
C TRP A 14 2.25 8.67 6.15
N HIS A 15 3.14 8.35 5.20
CA HIS A 15 4.40 7.66 5.45
C HIS A 15 5.60 8.60 5.40
N LEU A 16 6.78 8.10 5.77
CA LEU A 16 8.03 8.84 5.69
C LEU A 16 8.39 9.13 4.22
N VAL A 17 8.45 10.41 3.85
CA VAL A 17 8.83 10.87 2.50
C VAL A 17 10.22 11.50 2.47
N ASP A 18 10.68 12.09 3.57
CA ASP A 18 12.05 12.60 3.72
C ASP A 18 12.97 11.48 4.23
N ILE A 19 13.47 10.70 3.29
CA ILE A 19 14.32 9.53 3.56
C ILE A 19 15.71 9.70 2.95
N PRO A 20 16.74 9.01 3.50
CA PRO A 20 18.06 9.02 2.88
C PRO A 20 18.02 8.55 1.41
N PRO A 21 18.70 9.25 0.47
CA PRO A 21 18.64 8.95 -0.97
C PRO A 21 19.02 7.50 -1.36
N LYS A 22 19.79 6.82 -0.51
CA LYS A 22 20.14 5.41 -0.72
C LYS A 22 18.92 4.45 -0.66
N TYR A 23 17.80 4.91 -0.10
CA TYR A 23 16.57 4.12 0.02
C TYR A 23 15.52 4.45 -1.04
N GLY A 24 15.74 5.47 -1.85
CA GLY A 24 14.81 5.86 -2.91
C GLY A 24 14.45 7.34 -2.90
N THR A 25 13.30 7.65 -3.48
CA THR A 25 12.84 9.02 -3.68
C THR A 25 11.86 9.51 -2.60
N GLY A 26 11.41 8.64 -1.71
CA GLY A 26 10.35 8.92 -0.73
C GLY A 26 8.92 8.77 -1.29
N TRP A 27 8.77 8.38 -2.55
CA TRP A 27 7.44 8.08 -3.10
C TRP A 27 6.86 6.77 -2.56
N THR A 28 7.68 5.73 -2.46
CA THR A 28 7.30 4.46 -1.83
C THR A 28 7.59 4.52 -0.33
N GLY A 29 6.61 4.17 0.50
CA GLY A 29 6.78 4.07 1.94
C GLY A 29 5.62 3.33 2.61
N TYR A 30 5.95 2.67 3.74
CA TYR A 30 5.02 1.87 4.54
C TYR A 30 5.16 2.12 6.05
N THR A 31 5.99 3.08 6.42
CA THR A 31 6.20 3.49 7.81
C THR A 31 5.48 4.80 8.08
N TRP A 32 4.56 4.82 9.03
CA TRP A 32 3.82 6.02 9.38
C TRP A 32 4.75 7.19 9.73
N ASN A 33 4.44 8.36 9.21
CA ASN A 33 5.06 9.61 9.62
C ASN A 33 4.49 10.06 10.97
N ARG A 34 5.18 9.66 12.05
CA ARG A 34 4.75 9.94 13.43
C ARG A 34 4.80 11.43 13.80
N GLU A 35 5.45 12.28 13.01
CA GLU A 35 5.40 13.74 13.21
C GLU A 35 4.04 14.31 12.81
N LEU A 36 3.43 13.77 11.75
CA LEU A 36 2.10 14.18 11.27
C LEU A 36 0.98 13.36 11.92
N PHE A 37 1.23 12.08 12.16
CA PHE A 37 0.28 11.11 12.72
C PHE A 37 0.92 10.41 13.93
N PRO A 38 0.95 11.06 15.11
CA PRO A 38 1.62 10.50 16.30
C PRO A 38 1.07 9.15 16.75
N ASP A 39 -0.24 8.98 16.65
CA ASP A 39 -0.97 7.73 16.95
C ASP A 39 -1.93 7.42 15.79
N PRO A 40 -1.48 6.66 14.76
CA PRO A 40 -2.34 6.35 13.64
C PRO A 40 -3.61 5.57 14.00
N PRO A 41 -3.61 4.55 14.86
CA PRO A 41 -4.86 3.88 15.25
C PRO A 41 -5.87 4.82 15.90
N GLU A 42 -5.44 5.74 16.77
CA GLU A 42 -6.32 6.75 17.38
C GLU A 42 -6.89 7.69 16.32
N PHE A 43 -6.06 8.15 15.40
CA PHE A 43 -6.49 9.01 14.29
C PHE A 43 -7.52 8.31 13.36
N LEU A 44 -7.28 7.06 13.00
CA LEU A 44 -8.18 6.27 12.17
C LEU A 44 -9.51 6.02 12.89
N ALA A 45 -9.47 5.68 14.18
CA ALA A 45 -10.67 5.52 15.00
C ALA A 45 -11.48 6.82 15.08
N TRP A 46 -10.81 7.97 15.24
CA TRP A 46 -11.48 9.27 15.25
C TRP A 46 -12.20 9.56 13.92
N LEU A 47 -11.59 9.24 12.77
CA LEU A 47 -12.22 9.37 11.45
C LEU A 47 -13.46 8.48 11.33
N HIS A 48 -13.40 7.26 11.83
CA HIS A 48 -14.54 6.33 11.86
C HIS A 48 -15.68 6.87 12.76
N GLU A 49 -15.37 7.48 13.89
CA GLU A 49 -16.37 8.15 14.75
C GLU A 49 -17.08 9.31 14.04
N GLN A 50 -16.41 9.97 13.07
CA GLN A 50 -17.04 10.97 12.20
C GLN A 50 -17.88 10.36 11.06
N GLY A 51 -17.97 9.04 10.97
CA GLY A 51 -18.72 8.31 9.93
C GLY A 51 -17.99 8.18 8.60
N MET A 52 -16.68 8.42 8.56
CA MET A 52 -15.87 8.32 7.34
C MET A 52 -15.17 6.97 7.24
N LYS A 53 -15.04 6.47 6.02
CA LYS A 53 -14.08 5.44 5.64
C LYS A 53 -12.73 6.06 5.33
N VAL A 54 -11.66 5.29 5.47
CA VAL A 54 -10.29 5.81 5.29
C VAL A 54 -9.56 5.04 4.22
N THR A 55 -8.89 5.76 3.31
CA THR A 55 -7.98 5.20 2.32
C THR A 55 -6.63 5.90 2.35
N LEU A 56 -5.57 5.11 2.23
CA LEU A 56 -4.20 5.59 2.11
C LEU A 56 -3.69 5.40 0.69
N ASN A 57 -2.91 6.39 0.21
CA ASN A 57 -2.23 6.33 -1.06
C ASN A 57 -1.02 5.37 -1.00
N VAL A 58 -0.82 4.55 -2.02
CA VAL A 58 0.33 3.63 -2.11
C VAL A 58 1.03 3.70 -3.47
N HIS A 59 2.37 3.70 -3.40
CA HIS A 59 3.29 3.72 -4.55
C HIS A 59 4.34 2.62 -4.35
N PRO A 60 4.09 1.38 -4.74
CA PRO A 60 4.93 0.24 -4.35
C PRO A 60 6.23 0.07 -5.16
N ALA A 61 6.50 0.92 -6.16
CA ALA A 61 7.55 0.71 -7.17
C ALA A 61 8.96 0.50 -6.62
N ASP A 62 9.33 1.14 -5.50
CA ASP A 62 10.66 1.02 -4.91
C ASP A 62 10.79 -0.21 -3.98
N GLY A 63 9.72 -0.99 -3.80
CA GLY A 63 9.71 -2.13 -2.90
C GLY A 63 9.82 -1.72 -1.43
N VAL A 64 10.28 -2.63 -0.56
CA VAL A 64 10.43 -2.37 0.88
C VAL A 64 11.90 -2.29 1.24
N ARG A 65 12.32 -1.16 1.77
CA ARG A 65 13.71 -0.82 2.06
C ARG A 65 14.01 -0.97 3.56
N ALA A 66 15.31 -1.07 3.89
CA ALA A 66 15.77 -1.37 5.25
C ALA A 66 15.46 -0.29 6.31
N HIS A 67 14.97 0.89 5.93
CA HIS A 67 14.52 1.92 6.86
C HIS A 67 13.06 1.74 7.31
N GLU A 68 12.30 0.91 6.62
CA GLU A 68 10.89 0.68 6.92
C GLU A 68 10.72 -0.17 8.18
N GLU A 69 9.75 0.17 9.03
CA GLU A 69 9.43 -0.61 10.24
C GLU A 69 9.05 -2.06 9.92
N ALA A 70 8.36 -2.28 8.79
CA ALA A 70 7.94 -3.60 8.34
C ALA A 70 9.06 -4.40 7.64
N TYR A 71 10.21 -3.77 7.32
CA TYR A 71 11.27 -4.42 6.55
C TYR A 71 11.77 -5.75 7.13
N PRO A 72 12.04 -5.89 8.44
CA PRO A 72 12.51 -7.17 8.98
C PRO A 72 11.54 -8.33 8.72
N ARG A 73 10.24 -8.09 8.90
CA ARG A 73 9.19 -9.09 8.64
C ARG A 73 9.07 -9.40 7.14
N MET A 74 9.16 -8.37 6.30
CA MET A 74 9.13 -8.52 4.85
C MET A 74 10.34 -9.31 4.34
N ALA A 75 11.53 -9.01 4.86
CA ALA A 75 12.76 -9.72 4.54
C ALA A 75 12.68 -11.21 4.95
N GLU A 76 12.21 -11.50 6.15
CA GLU A 76 11.99 -12.87 6.63
C GLU A 76 11.02 -13.64 5.74
N ALA A 77 9.88 -13.05 5.38
CA ALA A 77 8.87 -13.68 4.53
C ALA A 77 9.42 -14.03 3.12
N LEU A 78 10.39 -13.26 2.64
CA LEU A 78 11.04 -13.45 1.33
C LEU A 78 12.36 -14.21 1.40
N GLY A 79 12.80 -14.67 2.58
CA GLY A 79 14.07 -15.35 2.77
C GLY A 79 15.29 -14.46 2.53
N ILE A 80 15.16 -13.14 2.71
CA ILE A 80 16.24 -12.16 2.63
C ILE A 80 16.85 -11.99 4.02
N ASP A 81 18.19 -11.98 4.11
CA ASP A 81 18.86 -11.63 5.37
C ASP A 81 18.68 -10.14 5.69
N PRO A 82 17.91 -9.79 6.74
CA PRO A 82 17.66 -8.39 7.07
C PRO A 82 18.91 -7.63 7.49
N ALA A 83 19.93 -8.32 8.01
CA ALA A 83 21.20 -7.69 8.43
C ALA A 83 21.98 -7.13 7.23
N GLY A 84 21.79 -7.70 6.04
CA GLY A 84 22.42 -7.21 4.81
C GLY A 84 21.80 -5.93 4.24
N GLY A 85 20.62 -5.53 4.69
CA GLY A 85 19.91 -4.34 4.20
C GLY A 85 19.48 -4.43 2.73
N THR A 86 19.44 -5.64 2.16
CA THR A 86 18.99 -5.87 0.78
C THR A 86 17.49 -5.59 0.67
N ALA A 87 17.11 -4.74 -0.27
CA ALA A 87 15.69 -4.40 -0.45
C ALA A 87 14.84 -5.61 -0.83
N ALA A 88 13.60 -5.66 -0.34
CA ALA A 88 12.56 -6.49 -0.90
C ALA A 88 12.02 -5.77 -2.15
N GLU A 89 12.58 -6.12 -3.31
CA GLU A 89 12.24 -5.46 -4.57
C GLU A 89 10.78 -5.73 -4.95
N PHE A 90 10.10 -4.70 -5.47
CA PHE A 90 8.74 -4.84 -5.94
C PHE A 90 8.66 -5.78 -7.15
N ASP A 91 7.91 -6.85 -7.00
CA ASP A 91 7.62 -7.79 -8.09
C ASP A 91 6.20 -8.35 -7.98
N VAL A 92 5.30 -7.73 -8.70
CA VAL A 92 3.89 -8.13 -8.75
C VAL A 92 3.66 -9.49 -9.45
N THR A 93 4.69 -10.08 -10.04
CA THR A 93 4.65 -11.40 -10.68
C THR A 93 5.23 -12.51 -9.80
N ASP A 94 5.79 -12.15 -8.64
CA ASP A 94 6.27 -13.09 -7.64
C ASP A 94 5.18 -13.33 -6.60
N ARG A 95 4.73 -14.58 -6.49
CA ARG A 95 3.68 -14.96 -5.55
C ARG A 95 4.10 -14.73 -4.09
N ALA A 96 5.35 -15.07 -3.74
CA ALA A 96 5.84 -14.88 -2.38
C ALA A 96 5.88 -13.38 -2.01
N PHE A 97 6.30 -12.54 -2.98
CA PHE A 97 6.24 -11.09 -2.78
C PHE A 97 4.81 -10.61 -2.55
N LEU A 98 3.84 -11.05 -3.38
CA LEU A 98 2.45 -10.63 -3.24
C LEU A 98 1.82 -11.07 -1.91
N GLU A 99 2.06 -12.31 -1.48
CA GLU A 99 1.60 -12.79 -0.18
C GLU A 99 2.18 -11.93 0.95
N ALA A 100 3.49 -11.68 0.95
CA ALA A 100 4.14 -10.82 1.94
C ALA A 100 3.68 -9.35 1.84
N TYR A 101 3.42 -8.84 0.65
CA TYR A 101 2.92 -7.48 0.40
C TYR A 101 1.58 -7.23 1.11
N PHE A 102 0.65 -8.17 1.04
CA PHE A 102 -0.62 -8.04 1.76
C PHE A 102 -0.47 -8.35 3.25
N ASP A 103 0.10 -9.50 3.60
CA ASP A 103 0.12 -10.00 4.98
C ASP A 103 1.00 -9.17 5.93
N VAL A 104 2.09 -8.60 5.40
CA VAL A 104 3.07 -7.87 6.23
C VAL A 104 2.82 -6.36 6.20
N LEU A 105 2.40 -5.80 5.05
CA LEU A 105 2.28 -4.35 4.88
C LEU A 105 0.84 -3.86 5.04
N HIS A 106 -0.13 -4.50 4.38
CA HIS A 106 -1.49 -3.97 4.26
C HIS A 106 -2.42 -4.44 5.37
N HIS A 107 -2.49 -5.74 5.62
CA HIS A 107 -3.42 -6.29 6.62
C HIS A 107 -3.23 -5.71 8.02
N PRO A 108 -2.00 -5.49 8.54
CA PRO A 108 -1.83 -4.86 9.85
C PRO A 108 -2.39 -3.43 9.90
N MET A 109 -2.24 -2.65 8.83
CA MET A 109 -2.80 -1.30 8.76
C MET A 109 -4.32 -1.31 8.64
N GLU A 110 -4.90 -2.34 7.99
CA GLU A 110 -6.35 -2.53 7.95
C GLU A 110 -6.90 -2.95 9.32
N GLU A 111 -6.15 -3.75 10.09
CA GLU A 111 -6.49 -4.06 11.49
C GLU A 111 -6.47 -2.78 12.37
N ASP A 112 -5.58 -1.83 12.07
CA ASP A 112 -5.51 -0.53 12.73
C ASP A 112 -6.63 0.43 12.31
N GLY A 113 -7.33 0.17 11.16
CA GLY A 113 -8.48 0.95 10.73
C GLY A 113 -8.44 1.53 9.32
N VAL A 114 -7.49 1.15 8.46
CA VAL A 114 -7.55 1.48 7.04
C VAL A 114 -8.62 0.63 6.36
N ASP A 115 -9.57 1.26 5.66
CA ASP A 115 -10.71 0.55 5.06
C ASP A 115 -10.43 0.02 3.67
N PHE A 116 -9.64 0.73 2.87
CA PHE A 116 -9.25 0.32 1.52
C PHE A 116 -8.03 1.11 1.04
N TRP A 117 -7.53 0.81 -0.17
CA TRP A 117 -6.27 1.34 -0.65
C TRP A 117 -6.44 2.16 -1.94
N TRP A 118 -5.73 3.29 -2.00
CA TRP A 118 -5.59 4.07 -3.20
C TRP A 118 -4.30 3.69 -3.92
N VAL A 119 -4.42 2.83 -4.95
CA VAL A 119 -3.30 2.38 -5.79
C VAL A 119 -3.02 3.48 -6.83
N ASP A 120 -1.91 4.18 -6.67
CA ASP A 120 -1.53 5.25 -7.58
C ASP A 120 -0.67 4.73 -8.75
N TRP A 121 -0.16 5.60 -9.59
CA TRP A 121 0.44 5.27 -10.89
C TRP A 121 1.93 4.85 -10.83
N GLN A 122 2.66 5.12 -9.77
CA GLN A 122 4.08 4.77 -9.63
C GLN A 122 4.28 3.31 -9.18
N GLN A 123 4.04 2.34 -10.07
CA GLN A 123 4.27 0.91 -9.82
C GLN A 123 5.44 0.35 -10.64
N GLY A 124 6.30 1.22 -11.17
CA GLY A 124 7.33 0.83 -12.10
C GLY A 124 6.79 0.67 -13.53
N LYS A 125 7.70 0.42 -14.47
CA LYS A 125 7.37 0.41 -15.90
C LYS A 125 7.28 -1.00 -16.48
N LYS A 126 7.74 -2.01 -15.76
CA LYS A 126 7.89 -3.37 -16.30
C LYS A 126 7.66 -4.41 -15.22
N THR A 127 7.12 -5.54 -15.63
CA THR A 127 7.13 -6.79 -14.87
C THR A 127 8.12 -7.76 -15.50
N ARG A 128 8.40 -8.90 -14.85
CA ARG A 128 9.19 -9.99 -15.45
C ARG A 128 8.48 -10.66 -16.63
N ILE A 129 7.18 -10.43 -16.77
CA ILE A 129 6.38 -10.98 -17.87
C ILE A 129 6.20 -9.91 -18.94
N PRO A 130 6.74 -10.08 -20.15
CA PRO A 130 6.61 -9.10 -21.23
C PRO A 130 5.16 -8.80 -21.55
N GLY A 131 4.82 -7.49 -21.61
CA GLY A 131 3.47 -7.02 -21.93
C GLY A 131 2.48 -7.02 -20.78
N LEU A 132 2.87 -7.49 -19.59
CA LEU A 132 2.06 -7.41 -18.40
C LEU A 132 2.31 -6.09 -17.68
N ASP A 133 1.26 -5.30 -17.48
CA ASP A 133 1.31 -4.02 -16.79
C ASP A 133 1.22 -4.23 -15.26
N PRO A 134 2.16 -3.67 -14.46
CA PRO A 134 2.13 -3.84 -13.01
C PRO A 134 0.91 -3.19 -12.35
N LEU A 135 0.39 -2.07 -12.86
CA LEU A 135 -0.81 -1.44 -12.33
C LEU A 135 -2.05 -2.31 -12.52
N TRP A 136 -2.17 -2.96 -13.70
CA TRP A 136 -3.26 -3.89 -13.95
C TRP A 136 -3.27 -5.05 -12.97
N MET A 137 -2.08 -5.61 -12.68
CA MET A 137 -1.91 -6.69 -11.70
C MET A 137 -2.23 -6.23 -10.28
N LEU A 138 -1.75 -5.05 -9.88
CA LEU A 138 -2.06 -4.50 -8.57
C LEU A 138 -3.55 -4.26 -8.36
N ASN A 139 -4.23 -3.65 -9.35
CA ASN A 139 -5.68 -3.46 -9.28
C ASN A 139 -6.41 -4.80 -9.11
N HIS A 140 -5.98 -5.84 -9.85
CA HIS A 140 -6.55 -7.16 -9.74
C HIS A 140 -6.37 -7.76 -8.35
N TYR A 141 -5.15 -7.74 -7.82
CA TYR A 141 -4.86 -8.34 -6.52
C TYR A 141 -5.45 -7.55 -5.36
N HIS A 142 -5.42 -6.22 -5.38
CA HIS A 142 -6.12 -5.42 -4.36
C HIS A 142 -7.62 -5.66 -4.37
N TYR A 143 -8.23 -5.80 -5.55
CA TYR A 143 -9.64 -6.16 -5.64
C TYR A 143 -9.92 -7.54 -5.03
N LEU A 144 -9.14 -8.56 -5.36
CA LEU A 144 -9.32 -9.90 -4.81
C LEU A 144 -9.09 -9.92 -3.29
N ASP A 145 -8.02 -9.27 -2.82
CA ASP A 145 -7.70 -9.19 -1.40
C ASP A 145 -8.80 -8.49 -0.60
N SER A 146 -9.36 -7.40 -1.12
CA SER A 146 -10.46 -6.68 -0.46
C SER A 146 -11.75 -7.53 -0.31
N THR A 147 -11.88 -8.64 -1.03
CA THR A 147 -13.00 -9.59 -0.88
C THR A 147 -12.77 -10.68 0.17
N ARG A 148 -11.56 -10.80 0.75
CA ARG A 148 -11.17 -11.91 1.63
C ARG A 148 -12.09 -12.08 2.85
N ALA A 149 -12.68 -10.99 3.35
CA ALA A 149 -13.63 -11.01 4.46
C ALA A 149 -15.08 -11.24 4.00
N GLY A 150 -15.34 -11.59 2.74
CA GLY A 150 -16.67 -11.86 2.19
C GLY A 150 -17.46 -10.62 1.78
N GLY A 151 -16.82 -9.45 1.71
CA GLY A 151 -17.41 -8.19 1.24
C GLY A 151 -17.38 -8.04 -0.29
N ALA A 152 -17.98 -6.96 -0.80
CA ALA A 152 -17.79 -6.54 -2.18
C ALA A 152 -16.36 -6.03 -2.36
N GLY A 153 -15.70 -6.43 -3.45
CA GLY A 153 -14.37 -5.93 -3.77
C GLY A 153 -14.38 -4.45 -4.11
N LEU A 154 -13.30 -3.76 -3.73
CA LEU A 154 -13.09 -2.35 -4.03
C LEU A 154 -11.61 -2.10 -4.35
N THR A 155 -11.36 -1.39 -5.44
CA THR A 155 -10.02 -0.87 -5.75
C THR A 155 -10.14 0.59 -6.14
N PHE A 156 -9.55 1.48 -5.36
CA PHE A 156 -9.43 2.88 -5.75
C PHE A 156 -8.11 3.07 -6.50
N SER A 157 -8.18 3.35 -7.80
CA SER A 157 -7.00 3.52 -8.64
C SER A 157 -7.06 4.84 -9.40
N ARG A 158 -5.98 5.60 -9.35
CA ARG A 158 -5.89 6.88 -10.05
C ARG A 158 -5.73 6.72 -11.55
N TYR A 159 -4.95 5.72 -11.98
CA TYR A 159 -4.65 5.49 -13.38
C TYR A 159 -5.13 4.11 -13.80
N ALA A 160 -5.92 4.08 -14.86
CA ALA A 160 -6.54 2.86 -15.32
C ALA A 160 -6.29 2.66 -16.82
N GLY A 161 -6.03 1.42 -17.18
CA GLY A 161 -5.93 0.97 -18.57
C GLY A 161 -7.19 0.25 -19.05
N ILE A 162 -7.10 -0.37 -20.21
CA ILE A 162 -8.18 -1.17 -20.79
C ILE A 162 -8.52 -2.32 -19.82
N GLY A 163 -9.80 -2.44 -19.47
CA GLY A 163 -10.30 -3.50 -18.57
C GLY A 163 -10.31 -3.15 -17.09
N SER A 164 -9.76 -2.01 -16.67
CA SER A 164 -9.74 -1.58 -15.25
C SER A 164 -11.13 -1.39 -14.65
N HIS A 165 -12.15 -1.07 -15.49
CA HIS A 165 -13.54 -0.98 -15.04
C HIS A 165 -14.14 -2.28 -14.50
N ARG A 166 -13.41 -3.39 -14.54
CA ARG A 166 -13.79 -4.67 -13.90
C ARG A 166 -13.51 -4.69 -12.40
N TYR A 167 -12.76 -3.71 -11.92
CA TYR A 167 -12.30 -3.63 -10.54
C TYR A 167 -12.75 -2.27 -9.95
N PRO A 168 -14.02 -2.14 -9.56
CA PRO A 168 -14.53 -0.92 -8.93
C PRO A 168 -13.95 -0.72 -7.54
#